data_1878c5ea55602a14056756f0c2767f2e
#
_entry.id   1878c5ea55602a14056756f0c2767f2e
#
_cell.length_a   1.000
_cell.length_b   1.000
_cell.length_c   1.000
_cell.angle_alpha   90.00
_cell.angle_beta   90.00
_cell.angle_gamma   90.00
#
_symmetry.space_group_name_H-M   'P 1'
#
loop_
_entity.id
_entity.type
_entity.pdbx_description
1 polymer ?
#
loop_
_entity_poly.entity_id
_entity_poly.type
_entity_poly.pdbx_seq_one_letter_code
_entity_poly.pdbx_strand_id
1 'polypeptide(L)'
;MIQRERLVKDFDAMAQLTAPGEGINRLAFTDADWAGRQYIINRMTDAGLTVETDDFGNVIGYKSGKNPELPVVMVGSHTDSVPNGGNYDGVVGVLSAIEVIRSIIDDGYEHDHTIAVVSFMCEESGRFGNATLGSKAMRGELTLQDLHRLVDKQEISLYEALKGRNLNPDGIEEMEYKRPVKSFTEIHIEQGKVLEHEQKTIGIVTGIAAPERFYVTIRGNADHSGATPMNLRHDALCGASKIILGIEEIASMQEEPPVVGTVGVVEVTPGAMNVIPGAVKLGVDIRSISKVARNSVVTLVKEFIEITAEKRGLSYTIEPIAQDHPVAMHPAMIREIEEAVKSVGVEYMTMPSGAGHDAMHWAEAVPTGMIFIPCRDGISHNPAEFAEMDDIVMGAEVLDKVLRKLSLEETKLV
;
A
#
# COMPACT_ATOMS: atom_id res chain seq x y z
N MET A 1 -26.36 -9.69 7.18
CA MET A 1 -25.64 -10.67 6.32
C MET A 1 -25.16 -9.97 5.04
N ILE A 2 -23.90 -10.17 4.64
CA ILE A 2 -23.28 -9.56 3.44
C ILE A 2 -24.06 -9.97 2.19
N GLN A 3 -24.37 -9.02 1.32
CA GLN A 3 -25.15 -9.25 0.11
C GLN A 3 -24.29 -9.11 -1.13
N ARG A 4 -23.98 -10.25 -1.75
CA ARG A 4 -23.14 -10.36 -2.94
C ARG A 4 -23.59 -9.45 -4.09
N GLU A 5 -24.89 -9.36 -4.33
CA GLU A 5 -25.47 -8.57 -5.42
C GLU A 5 -25.24 -7.07 -5.27
N ARG A 6 -25.22 -6.57 -4.02
CA ARG A 6 -24.89 -5.17 -3.73
C ARG A 6 -23.42 -4.87 -4.03
N LEU A 7 -22.52 -5.76 -3.61
CA LEU A 7 -21.09 -5.63 -3.92
C LEU A 7 -20.83 -5.66 -5.42
N VAL A 8 -21.38 -6.66 -6.16
CA VAL A 8 -21.24 -6.74 -7.62
C VAL A 8 -21.67 -5.43 -8.28
N LYS A 9 -22.86 -4.91 -7.92
CA LYS A 9 -23.38 -3.65 -8.46
C LYS A 9 -22.45 -2.46 -8.18
N ASP A 10 -21.90 -2.37 -6.98
CA ASP A 10 -21.05 -1.27 -6.59
C ASP A 10 -19.67 -1.36 -7.28
N PHE A 11 -19.08 -2.55 -7.43
CA PHE A 11 -17.85 -2.77 -8.20
C PHE A 11 -18.02 -2.46 -9.69
N ASP A 12 -19.14 -2.93 -10.29
CA ASP A 12 -19.44 -2.64 -11.70
C ASP A 12 -19.62 -1.14 -11.95
N ALA A 13 -20.24 -0.43 -11.02
CA ALA A 13 -20.40 1.02 -11.11
C ALA A 13 -19.06 1.76 -10.95
N MET A 14 -18.23 1.36 -9.99
CA MET A 14 -16.90 1.96 -9.79
C MET A 14 -15.98 1.72 -11.00
N ALA A 15 -16.06 0.57 -11.66
CA ALA A 15 -15.30 0.27 -12.87
C ALA A 15 -15.61 1.22 -14.04
N GLN A 16 -16.80 1.82 -14.09
CA GLN A 16 -17.17 2.80 -15.12
C GLN A 16 -16.64 4.21 -14.84
N LEU A 17 -16.19 4.48 -13.60
CA LEU A 17 -15.69 5.79 -13.18
C LEU A 17 -14.17 5.85 -13.36
N THR A 18 -13.75 5.95 -14.61
CA THR A 18 -12.35 5.93 -15.06
C THR A 18 -12.13 6.93 -16.20
N ALA A 19 -10.93 7.49 -16.31
CA ALA A 19 -10.52 8.24 -17.49
C ALA A 19 -10.22 7.27 -18.66
N PRO A 20 -10.24 7.74 -19.92
CA PRO A 20 -9.92 6.91 -21.07
C PRO A 20 -8.52 6.29 -20.99
N GLY A 21 -8.40 5.03 -21.40
CA GLY A 21 -7.14 4.26 -21.40
C GLY A 21 -7.41 2.77 -21.24
N GLU A 22 -6.34 2.00 -21.03
CA GLU A 22 -6.43 0.60 -20.63
C GLU A 22 -6.64 0.53 -19.12
N GLY A 23 -7.47 -0.41 -18.65
CA GLY A 23 -7.74 -0.59 -17.22
C GLY A 23 -8.39 0.63 -16.55
N ILE A 24 -8.12 0.79 -15.26
CA ILE A 24 -8.64 1.90 -14.45
C ILE A 24 -7.62 3.03 -14.39
N ASN A 25 -8.08 4.24 -14.70
CA ASN A 25 -7.31 5.48 -14.65
C ASN A 25 -8.04 6.51 -13.77
N ARG A 26 -8.03 6.27 -12.47
CA ARG A 26 -8.68 7.10 -11.44
C ARG A 26 -7.61 7.76 -10.57
N LEU A 27 -6.71 8.52 -11.21
CA LEU A 27 -5.64 9.18 -10.51
C LEU A 27 -6.19 10.25 -9.57
N ALA A 28 -5.59 10.34 -8.40
CA ALA A 28 -6.00 11.26 -7.35
C ALA A 28 -6.23 12.71 -7.85
N PHE A 29 -7.30 13.33 -7.40
CA PHE A 29 -7.74 14.69 -7.76
C PHE A 29 -8.07 14.90 -9.24
N THR A 30 -8.18 13.86 -10.07
CA THR A 30 -8.72 13.98 -11.44
C THR A 30 -10.25 13.99 -11.45
N ASP A 31 -10.86 14.25 -12.60
CA ASP A 31 -12.33 14.21 -12.74
C ASP A 31 -12.88 12.78 -12.54
N ALA A 32 -12.13 11.76 -12.97
CA ALA A 32 -12.49 10.37 -12.75
C ALA A 32 -12.49 10.01 -11.26
N ASP A 33 -11.44 10.43 -10.54
CA ASP A 33 -11.35 10.25 -9.09
C ASP A 33 -12.46 11.00 -8.36
N TRP A 34 -12.74 12.25 -8.77
CA TRP A 34 -13.81 13.04 -8.19
C TRP A 34 -15.20 12.43 -8.40
N ALA A 35 -15.42 11.80 -9.55
CA ALA A 35 -16.65 11.04 -9.84
C ALA A 35 -16.73 9.78 -8.97
N GLY A 36 -15.63 9.03 -8.83
CA GLY A 36 -15.54 7.87 -7.92
C GLY A 36 -15.82 8.25 -6.48
N ARG A 37 -15.18 9.31 -6.02
CA ARG A 37 -15.39 9.87 -4.68
C ARG A 37 -16.86 10.27 -4.43
N GLN A 38 -17.50 10.93 -5.41
CA GLN A 38 -18.92 11.29 -5.29
C GLN A 38 -19.81 10.04 -5.25
N TYR A 39 -19.45 8.99 -5.97
CA TYR A 39 -20.14 7.71 -5.89
C TYR A 39 -20.07 7.13 -4.48
N ILE A 40 -18.89 7.12 -3.86
CA ILE A 40 -18.69 6.64 -2.48
C ILE A 40 -19.50 7.47 -1.47
N ILE A 41 -19.51 8.81 -1.58
CA ILE A 41 -20.35 9.69 -0.76
C ILE A 41 -21.83 9.28 -0.86
N ASN A 42 -22.31 9.06 -2.06
CA ASN A 42 -23.70 8.64 -2.28
C ASN A 42 -23.98 7.26 -1.67
N ARG A 43 -23.06 6.30 -1.83
CA ARG A 43 -23.22 4.95 -1.23
C ARG A 43 -23.22 4.96 0.29
N MET A 44 -22.33 5.75 0.92
CA MET A 44 -22.32 5.96 2.36
C MET A 44 -23.65 6.62 2.84
N THR A 45 -24.10 7.65 2.12
CA THR A 45 -25.35 8.33 2.46
C THR A 45 -26.57 7.41 2.32
N ASP A 46 -26.65 6.65 1.22
CA ASP A 46 -27.73 5.67 0.99
C ASP A 46 -27.71 4.52 2.03
N ALA A 47 -26.53 4.20 2.55
CA ALA A 47 -26.38 3.27 3.67
C ALA A 47 -26.70 3.90 5.04
N GLY A 48 -27.17 5.14 5.08
CA GLY A 48 -27.59 5.81 6.31
C GLY A 48 -26.46 6.32 7.20
N LEU A 49 -25.26 6.57 6.64
CA LEU A 49 -24.17 7.21 7.36
C LEU A 49 -24.28 8.74 7.26
N THR A 50 -23.83 9.42 8.31
CA THR A 50 -23.54 10.86 8.23
C THR A 50 -22.17 11.03 7.59
N VAL A 51 -22.11 11.71 6.43
CA VAL A 51 -20.88 11.81 5.64
C VAL A 51 -20.24 13.18 5.80
N GLU A 52 -18.96 13.20 6.07
CA GLU A 52 -18.10 14.38 6.13
C GLU A 52 -16.96 14.24 5.13
N THR A 53 -16.40 15.38 4.72
CA THR A 53 -15.18 15.46 3.92
C THR A 53 -14.22 16.39 4.64
N ASP A 54 -12.98 15.95 4.80
CA ASP A 54 -11.95 16.81 5.37
C ASP A 54 -11.32 17.74 4.31
N ASP A 55 -10.45 18.65 4.76
CA ASP A 55 -9.80 19.65 3.92
C ASP A 55 -8.79 19.07 2.91
N PHE A 56 -8.37 17.80 3.07
CA PHE A 56 -7.54 17.07 2.10
C PHE A 56 -8.35 16.32 1.06
N GLY A 57 -9.62 16.05 1.35
CA GLY A 57 -10.51 15.32 0.48
C GLY A 57 -10.81 13.90 0.93
N ASN A 58 -10.35 13.43 2.08
CA ASN A 58 -10.79 12.16 2.63
C ASN A 58 -12.30 12.20 2.89
N VAL A 59 -13.01 11.11 2.59
CA VAL A 59 -14.44 10.97 2.85
C VAL A 59 -14.64 10.07 4.05
N ILE A 60 -15.41 10.53 5.03
CA ILE A 60 -15.64 9.81 6.28
C ILE A 60 -17.13 9.68 6.51
N GLY A 61 -17.64 8.45 6.54
CA GLY A 61 -19.03 8.15 6.85
C GLY A 61 -19.18 7.58 8.25
N TYR A 62 -20.03 8.17 9.09
CA TYR A 62 -20.25 7.75 10.47
C TYR A 62 -21.58 7.03 10.65
N LYS A 63 -21.53 5.84 11.24
CA LYS A 63 -22.69 5.16 11.84
C LYS A 63 -22.62 5.33 13.35
N SER A 64 -23.46 6.18 13.91
CA SER A 64 -23.48 6.45 15.35
C SER A 64 -23.81 5.20 16.16
N GLY A 65 -23.02 4.95 17.20
CA GLY A 65 -23.32 3.97 18.24
C GLY A 65 -24.22 4.54 19.33
N LYS A 66 -24.54 3.74 20.34
CA LYS A 66 -25.34 4.14 21.51
C LYS A 66 -24.65 5.22 22.34
N ASN A 67 -23.32 5.19 22.40
CA ASN A 67 -22.50 6.15 23.14
C ASN A 67 -21.52 6.87 22.21
N PRO A 68 -21.89 8.03 21.65
CA PRO A 68 -21.06 8.76 20.70
C PRO A 68 -19.78 9.35 21.28
N GLU A 69 -19.64 9.37 22.62
CA GLU A 69 -18.44 9.86 23.32
C GLU A 69 -17.32 8.80 23.37
N LEU A 70 -17.65 7.54 23.11
CA LEU A 70 -16.65 6.49 23.04
C LEU A 70 -15.74 6.67 21.81
N PRO A 71 -14.46 6.20 21.87
CA PRO A 71 -13.56 6.23 20.73
C PRO A 71 -14.15 5.51 19.50
N VAL A 72 -13.89 6.01 18.33
CA VAL A 72 -14.44 5.50 17.06
C VAL A 72 -13.76 4.18 16.67
N VAL A 73 -14.53 3.21 16.18
CA VAL A 73 -14.02 2.03 15.46
C VAL A 73 -13.94 2.42 13.98
N MET A 74 -12.73 2.53 13.43
CA MET A 74 -12.51 3.01 12.08
C MET A 74 -12.15 1.86 11.14
N VAL A 75 -12.68 1.93 9.93
CA VAL A 75 -12.42 0.98 8.84
C VAL A 75 -12.35 1.73 7.53
N GLY A 76 -11.49 1.31 6.61
CA GLY A 76 -11.44 1.95 5.30
C GLY A 76 -10.22 1.55 4.49
N SER A 77 -10.10 2.18 3.33
CA SER A 77 -9.02 2.09 2.35
C SER A 77 -9.16 3.27 1.39
N HIS A 78 -8.68 3.14 0.15
CA HIS A 78 -8.73 4.18 -0.88
C HIS A 78 -9.56 3.77 -2.10
N THR A 79 -9.76 4.69 -3.05
CA THR A 79 -10.44 4.42 -4.32
C THR A 79 -9.72 5.01 -5.54
N ASP A 80 -8.67 5.81 -5.34
CA ASP A 80 -7.79 6.22 -6.43
C ASP A 80 -6.95 5.03 -6.94
N SER A 81 -6.40 5.14 -8.13
CA SER A 81 -5.63 4.07 -8.79
C SER A 81 -4.33 4.61 -9.37
N VAL A 82 -3.38 3.70 -9.62
CA VAL A 82 -2.26 3.97 -10.54
C VAL A 82 -2.76 4.14 -11.98
N PRO A 83 -1.97 4.71 -12.91
CA PRO A 83 -2.29 4.68 -14.34
C PRO A 83 -2.42 3.24 -14.86
N ASN A 84 -3.48 2.96 -15.61
CA ASN A 84 -3.77 1.62 -16.14
C ASN A 84 -3.83 0.53 -15.05
N GLY A 85 -4.38 0.87 -13.88
CA GLY A 85 -4.55 -0.03 -12.75
C GLY A 85 -5.73 -0.98 -12.90
N GLY A 86 -6.02 -1.70 -11.81
CA GLY A 86 -7.19 -2.57 -11.67
C GLY A 86 -8.37 -1.89 -10.96
N ASN A 87 -9.43 -2.65 -10.75
CA ASN A 87 -10.67 -2.17 -10.14
C ASN A 87 -10.86 -2.63 -8.69
N TYR A 88 -9.90 -3.31 -8.11
CA TYR A 88 -10.06 -3.95 -6.80
C TYR A 88 -9.14 -3.36 -5.74
N ASP A 89 -7.96 -2.92 -6.16
CA ASP A 89 -6.96 -2.28 -5.32
C ASP A 89 -7.56 -1.09 -4.55
N GLY A 90 -7.52 -1.13 -3.21
CA GLY A 90 -8.14 -0.18 -2.30
C GLY A 90 -9.67 -0.20 -2.32
N VAL A 91 -10.28 -0.29 -3.51
CA VAL A 91 -11.75 -0.28 -3.70
C VAL A 91 -12.44 -1.39 -2.91
N VAL A 92 -11.80 -2.56 -2.80
CA VAL A 92 -12.29 -3.68 -1.97
C VAL A 92 -12.52 -3.23 -0.54
N GLY A 93 -11.58 -2.47 0.03
CA GLY A 93 -11.66 -2.02 1.42
C GLY A 93 -12.84 -1.08 1.67
N VAL A 94 -13.02 -0.10 0.79
CA VAL A 94 -14.09 0.90 0.95
C VAL A 94 -15.47 0.30 0.70
N LEU A 95 -15.65 -0.48 -0.38
CA LEU A 95 -16.96 -1.06 -0.71
C LEU A 95 -17.37 -2.17 0.27
N SER A 96 -16.42 -2.99 0.72
CA SER A 96 -16.70 -3.99 1.77
C SER A 96 -17.10 -3.34 3.09
N ALA A 97 -16.44 -2.26 3.49
CA ALA A 97 -16.80 -1.53 4.70
C ALA A 97 -18.21 -0.94 4.61
N ILE A 98 -18.59 -0.35 3.48
CA ILE A 98 -19.95 0.17 3.25
C ILE A 98 -20.98 -0.97 3.31
N GLU A 99 -20.68 -2.12 2.70
CA GLU A 99 -21.58 -3.28 2.72
C GLU A 99 -21.74 -3.86 4.14
N VAL A 100 -20.66 -3.87 4.95
CA VAL A 100 -20.76 -4.25 6.37
C VAL A 100 -21.69 -3.32 7.14
N ILE A 101 -21.62 -2.01 6.91
CA ILE A 101 -22.55 -1.07 7.54
C ILE A 101 -24.01 -1.36 7.12
N ARG A 102 -24.24 -1.67 5.84
CA ARG A 102 -25.57 -2.08 5.37
C ARG A 102 -26.05 -3.34 6.07
N SER A 103 -25.16 -4.34 6.22
CA SER A 103 -25.45 -5.59 6.96
C SER A 103 -25.83 -5.31 8.43
N ILE A 104 -25.07 -4.46 9.11
CA ILE A 104 -25.32 -4.04 10.49
C ILE A 104 -26.72 -3.41 10.62
N ILE A 105 -27.09 -2.54 9.67
CA ILE A 105 -28.38 -1.85 9.67
C ILE A 105 -29.53 -2.82 9.32
N ASP A 106 -29.37 -3.66 8.31
CA ASP A 106 -30.36 -4.64 7.89
C ASP A 106 -30.70 -5.65 9.01
N ASP A 107 -29.69 -6.04 9.79
CA ASP A 107 -29.84 -6.95 10.91
C ASP A 107 -30.35 -6.25 12.19
N GLY A 108 -30.49 -4.92 12.20
CA GLY A 108 -30.81 -4.14 13.39
C GLY A 108 -29.81 -4.30 14.53
N TYR A 109 -28.53 -4.57 14.20
CA TYR A 109 -27.50 -4.77 15.20
C TYR A 109 -27.17 -3.49 15.95
N GLU A 110 -27.31 -3.53 17.26
CA GLU A 110 -26.98 -2.42 18.14
C GLU A 110 -25.51 -2.49 18.60
N HIS A 111 -24.81 -1.37 18.55
CA HIS A 111 -23.41 -1.23 18.94
C HIS A 111 -23.18 0.02 19.79
N ASP A 112 -22.13 0.03 20.58
CA ASP A 112 -21.85 1.10 21.55
C ASP A 112 -20.99 2.21 20.94
N HIS A 113 -19.88 1.84 20.29
CA HIS A 113 -18.97 2.77 19.61
C HIS A 113 -19.52 3.22 18.26
N THR A 114 -19.27 4.47 17.88
CA THR A 114 -19.47 4.94 16.51
C THR A 114 -18.52 4.18 15.57
N ILE A 115 -19.04 3.68 14.44
CA ILE A 115 -18.23 3.09 13.37
C ILE A 115 -18.01 4.16 12.29
N ALA A 116 -16.76 4.38 11.89
CA ALA A 116 -16.37 5.30 10.84
C ALA A 116 -15.83 4.52 9.63
N VAL A 117 -16.43 4.71 8.47
CA VAL A 117 -15.92 4.21 7.18
C VAL A 117 -15.16 5.34 6.50
N VAL A 118 -13.90 5.11 6.15
CA VAL A 118 -13.05 6.11 5.50
C VAL A 118 -12.69 5.67 4.08
N SER A 119 -12.81 6.60 3.13
CA SER A 119 -12.17 6.52 1.81
C SER A 119 -11.07 7.56 1.78
N PHE A 120 -9.82 7.10 1.92
CA PHE A 120 -8.65 7.97 1.87
C PHE A 120 -8.44 8.53 0.46
N MET A 121 -7.94 9.76 0.40
CA MET A 121 -7.63 10.45 -0.84
C MET A 121 -6.14 10.27 -1.15
N CYS A 122 -5.81 9.96 -2.42
CA CYS A 122 -4.42 9.95 -2.88
C CYS A 122 -3.52 8.97 -2.10
N GLU A 123 -3.97 7.70 -1.99
CA GLU A 123 -3.14 6.63 -1.47
C GLU A 123 -2.02 6.28 -2.44
N GLU A 124 -2.37 6.19 -3.72
CA GLU A 124 -1.47 5.77 -4.78
C GLU A 124 -0.44 6.83 -5.15
N SER A 125 0.80 6.39 -5.33
CA SER A 125 1.90 7.28 -5.71
C SER A 125 1.88 7.73 -7.18
N GLY A 126 0.93 7.25 -7.97
CA GLY A 126 0.91 7.37 -9.42
C GLY A 126 0.92 8.80 -9.97
N ARG A 127 0.41 9.79 -9.22
CA ARG A 127 0.37 11.19 -9.62
C ARG A 127 1.53 12.02 -9.07
N PHE A 128 1.76 11.96 -7.76
CA PHE A 128 2.73 12.85 -7.07
C PHE A 128 4.00 12.13 -6.63
N GLY A 129 4.19 10.85 -6.99
CA GLY A 129 5.38 10.08 -6.62
C GLY A 129 5.49 9.74 -5.13
N ASN A 130 4.46 10.03 -4.33
CA ASN A 130 4.40 9.76 -2.90
C ASN A 130 3.05 9.12 -2.56
N ALA A 131 3.07 8.05 -1.76
CA ALA A 131 1.89 7.27 -1.42
C ALA A 131 1.27 7.66 -0.09
N THR A 132 0.04 7.21 0.17
CA THR A 132 -0.69 7.30 1.43
C THR A 132 -0.88 8.75 1.93
N LEU A 133 -1.04 9.70 0.99
CA LEU A 133 -1.09 11.12 1.35
C LEU A 133 -2.34 11.50 2.16
N GLY A 134 -3.47 10.84 1.90
CA GLY A 134 -4.72 11.09 2.64
C GLY A 134 -4.65 10.66 4.10
N SER A 135 -4.13 9.46 4.37
CA SER A 135 -3.95 8.98 5.74
C SER A 135 -2.86 9.77 6.48
N LYS A 136 -1.75 10.15 5.81
CA LYS A 136 -0.76 11.08 6.36
C LYS A 136 -1.38 12.42 6.78
N ALA A 137 -2.24 12.97 5.93
CA ALA A 137 -2.95 14.21 6.23
C ALA A 137 -3.83 14.07 7.47
N MET A 138 -4.64 12.99 7.56
CA MET A 138 -5.45 12.71 8.74
C MET A 138 -4.64 12.46 10.02
N ARG A 139 -3.35 12.09 9.89
CA ARG A 139 -2.43 11.90 11.01
C ARG A 139 -1.61 13.16 11.34
N GLY A 140 -1.80 14.27 10.61
CA GLY A 140 -1.04 15.50 10.82
C GLY A 140 0.44 15.37 10.41
N GLU A 141 0.76 14.47 9.49
CA GLU A 141 2.14 14.16 9.05
C GLU A 141 2.56 14.97 7.83
N LEU A 142 1.67 15.76 7.24
CA LEU A 142 1.97 16.61 6.08
C LEU A 142 2.12 18.07 6.49
N THR A 143 3.09 18.71 5.86
CA THR A 143 3.33 20.17 6.00
C THR A 143 2.93 20.91 4.74
N LEU A 144 2.72 22.23 4.87
CA LEU A 144 2.47 23.10 3.70
C LEU A 144 3.64 23.04 2.70
N GLN A 145 4.88 22.87 3.18
CA GLN A 145 6.05 22.69 2.33
C GLN A 145 5.96 21.40 1.50
N ASP A 146 5.44 20.31 2.06
CA ASP A 146 5.24 19.06 1.32
C ASP A 146 4.21 19.23 0.21
N LEU A 147 3.11 19.94 0.46
CA LEU A 147 2.09 20.22 -0.55
C LEU A 147 2.63 21.00 -1.75
N HIS A 148 3.57 21.92 -1.54
CA HIS A 148 4.21 22.66 -2.62
C HIS A 148 5.32 21.86 -3.32
N ARG A 149 6.03 20.98 -2.60
CA ARG A 149 7.15 20.18 -3.12
C ARG A 149 6.69 19.01 -4.00
N LEU A 150 5.57 18.41 -3.66
CA LEU A 150 5.02 17.26 -4.40
C LEU A 150 4.32 17.76 -5.66
N VAL A 151 4.91 17.48 -6.82
CA VAL A 151 4.41 17.93 -8.12
C VAL A 151 4.18 16.75 -9.05
N ASP A 152 3.18 16.85 -9.91
CA ASP A 152 2.89 15.85 -10.94
C ASP A 152 3.72 16.06 -12.22
N LYS A 153 3.52 15.20 -13.22
CA LYS A 153 4.22 15.28 -14.53
C LYS A 153 3.89 16.54 -15.34
N GLN A 154 2.83 17.27 -14.99
CA GLN A 154 2.44 18.55 -15.58
C GLN A 154 2.91 19.75 -14.74
N GLU A 155 3.77 19.52 -13.75
CA GLU A 155 4.27 20.52 -12.81
C GLU A 155 3.19 21.15 -11.92
N ILE A 156 2.01 20.49 -11.78
CA ILE A 156 0.96 20.89 -10.86
C ILE A 156 1.32 20.36 -9.47
N SER A 157 1.43 21.25 -8.49
CA SER A 157 1.68 20.87 -7.11
C SER A 157 0.44 20.23 -6.46
N LEU A 158 0.67 19.43 -5.42
CA LEU A 158 -0.42 18.88 -4.61
C LEU A 158 -1.28 20.01 -4.02
N TYR A 159 -0.66 21.12 -3.62
CA TYR A 159 -1.36 22.33 -3.17
C TYR A 159 -2.34 22.84 -4.23
N GLU A 160 -1.88 23.00 -5.49
CA GLU A 160 -2.73 23.46 -6.59
C GLU A 160 -3.82 22.46 -6.95
N ALA A 161 -3.53 21.16 -6.87
CA ALA A 161 -4.52 20.11 -7.10
C ALA A 161 -5.66 20.17 -6.06
N LEU A 162 -5.34 20.37 -4.78
CA LEU A 162 -6.31 20.58 -3.71
C LEU A 162 -7.17 21.84 -3.95
N LYS A 163 -6.54 22.97 -4.24
CA LYS A 163 -7.24 24.23 -4.58
C LYS A 163 -8.17 24.07 -5.80
N GLY A 164 -7.72 23.33 -6.82
CA GLY A 164 -8.52 23.04 -8.02
C GLY A 164 -9.79 22.22 -7.73
N ARG A 165 -9.87 21.57 -6.58
CA ARG A 165 -11.05 20.84 -6.08
C ARG A 165 -11.83 21.60 -5.01
N ASN A 166 -11.52 22.87 -4.79
CA ASN A 166 -12.12 23.73 -3.75
C ASN A 166 -11.91 23.18 -2.32
N LEU A 167 -10.81 22.45 -2.11
CA LEU A 167 -10.36 22.01 -0.79
C LEU A 167 -9.51 23.12 -0.13
N ASN A 168 -9.14 22.94 1.15
CA ASN A 168 -8.42 23.95 1.92
C ASN A 168 -7.00 23.49 2.32
N PRO A 169 -6.02 23.50 1.42
CA PRO A 169 -4.65 23.09 1.74
C PRO A 169 -3.94 24.00 2.74
N ASP A 170 -4.40 25.24 2.94
CA ASP A 170 -3.79 26.17 3.90
C ASP A 170 -3.98 25.69 5.36
N GLY A 171 -4.98 24.85 5.61
CA GLY A 171 -5.26 24.27 6.93
C GLY A 171 -4.55 22.94 7.19
N ILE A 172 -3.65 22.47 6.32
CA ILE A 172 -3.09 21.12 6.38
C ILE A 172 -2.41 20.78 7.72
N GLU A 173 -1.73 21.74 8.35
CA GLU A 173 -1.00 21.51 9.59
C GLU A 173 -1.94 21.42 10.82
N GLU A 174 -3.22 21.79 10.67
CA GLU A 174 -4.26 21.68 11.71
C GLU A 174 -5.24 20.52 11.45
N MET A 175 -5.03 19.77 10.38
CA MET A 175 -6.01 18.82 9.81
C MET A 175 -6.05 17.46 10.49
N GLU A 176 -5.21 17.18 11.49
CA GLU A 176 -5.21 15.92 12.21
C GLU A 176 -6.64 15.50 12.64
N TYR A 177 -6.99 14.22 12.43
CA TYR A 177 -8.27 13.68 12.85
C TYR A 177 -8.46 13.78 14.38
N LYS A 178 -9.49 14.49 14.83
CA LYS A 178 -9.62 14.90 16.23
C LYS A 178 -10.38 13.93 17.13
N ARG A 179 -11.22 13.04 16.56
CA ARG A 179 -11.96 12.07 17.39
C ARG A 179 -11.02 10.96 17.87
N PRO A 180 -11.07 10.54 19.14
CA PRO A 180 -10.32 9.38 19.59
C PRO A 180 -10.70 8.12 18.78
N VAL A 181 -9.72 7.35 18.33
CA VAL A 181 -9.90 6.11 17.58
C VAL A 181 -9.56 4.93 18.47
N LYS A 182 -10.48 3.94 18.58
CA LYS A 182 -10.29 2.69 19.31
C LYS A 182 -9.41 1.72 18.54
N SER A 183 -9.68 1.60 17.24
CA SER A 183 -8.98 0.71 16.34
C SER A 183 -9.17 1.11 14.88
N PHE A 184 -8.23 0.72 14.02
CA PHE A 184 -8.35 0.81 12.57
C PHE A 184 -8.28 -0.59 11.96
N THR A 185 -9.13 -0.86 10.95
CA THR A 185 -9.11 -2.11 10.20
C THR A 185 -9.15 -1.81 8.70
N GLU A 186 -8.30 -2.47 7.93
CA GLU A 186 -8.31 -2.39 6.47
C GLU A 186 -8.47 -3.78 5.86
N ILE A 187 -9.35 -3.94 4.88
CA ILE A 187 -9.39 -5.11 4.01
C ILE A 187 -8.88 -4.73 2.63
N HIS A 188 -8.04 -5.57 2.05
CA HIS A 188 -7.38 -5.29 0.78
C HIS A 188 -7.15 -6.57 -0.03
N ILE A 189 -6.88 -6.48 -1.32
CA ILE A 189 -6.32 -7.59 -2.08
C ILE A 189 -4.86 -7.79 -1.67
N GLU A 190 -4.36 -9.03 -1.74
CA GLU A 190 -2.97 -9.36 -1.37
C GLU A 190 -1.93 -8.63 -2.23
N GLN A 191 -2.24 -8.34 -3.49
CA GLN A 191 -1.30 -7.84 -4.51
C GLN A 191 -0.10 -8.80 -4.74
N GLY A 192 -0.26 -10.06 -4.35
CA GLY A 192 0.75 -11.11 -4.40
C GLY A 192 0.13 -12.47 -4.71
N LYS A 193 0.96 -13.51 -4.73
CA LYS A 193 0.59 -14.86 -5.18
C LYS A 193 0.47 -15.88 -4.05
N VAL A 194 0.67 -15.48 -2.80
CA VAL A 194 0.83 -16.42 -1.69
C VAL A 194 -0.49 -17.09 -1.33
N LEU A 195 -1.57 -16.29 -1.17
CA LEU A 195 -2.89 -16.84 -0.82
C LEU A 195 -3.40 -17.82 -1.88
N GLU A 196 -3.28 -17.45 -3.16
CA GLU A 196 -3.68 -18.31 -4.27
C GLU A 196 -2.83 -19.58 -4.32
N HIS A 197 -1.50 -19.48 -4.18
CA HIS A 197 -0.58 -20.61 -4.15
C HIS A 197 -0.86 -21.57 -2.99
N GLU A 198 -1.10 -21.01 -1.79
CA GLU A 198 -1.37 -21.77 -0.57
C GLU A 198 -2.85 -22.17 -0.41
N GLN A 199 -3.69 -21.84 -1.40
CA GLN A 199 -5.13 -22.12 -1.41
C GLN A 199 -5.84 -21.60 -0.14
N LYS A 200 -5.52 -20.36 0.27
CA LYS A 200 -6.10 -19.68 1.41
C LYS A 200 -7.01 -18.55 0.96
N THR A 201 -8.17 -18.46 1.59
CA THR A 201 -9.18 -17.43 1.31
C THR A 201 -8.85 -16.11 2.02
N ILE A 202 -8.23 -16.18 3.20
CA ILE A 202 -7.94 -15.02 4.03
C ILE A 202 -6.46 -14.99 4.45
N GLY A 203 -5.83 -13.83 4.27
CA GLY A 203 -4.54 -13.49 4.85
C GLY A 203 -4.72 -12.57 6.06
N ILE A 204 -4.24 -12.98 7.24
CA ILE A 204 -4.18 -12.11 8.41
C ILE A 204 -2.82 -11.42 8.39
N VAL A 205 -2.82 -10.11 8.16
CA VAL A 205 -1.57 -9.36 8.01
C VAL A 205 -0.90 -9.17 9.35
N THR A 206 0.38 -9.53 9.45
CA THR A 206 1.19 -9.40 10.68
C THR A 206 1.98 -8.10 10.75
N GLY A 207 2.20 -7.46 9.61
CA GLY A 207 2.91 -6.19 9.50
C GLY A 207 3.04 -5.76 8.05
N ILE A 208 3.35 -4.49 7.84
CA ILE A 208 3.56 -3.88 6.53
C ILE A 208 5.06 -3.65 6.35
N ALA A 209 5.62 -4.24 5.28
CA ALA A 209 7.01 -4.07 4.95
C ALA A 209 7.31 -2.65 4.45
N ALA A 210 8.50 -2.17 4.77
CA ALA A 210 8.95 -0.89 4.26
C ALA A 210 10.29 -1.01 3.51
N PRO A 211 10.45 -0.29 2.40
CA PRO A 211 11.65 -0.35 1.59
C PRO A 211 12.81 0.46 2.19
N GLU A 212 14.04 -0.02 1.92
CA GLU A 212 15.22 0.81 1.81
C GLU A 212 15.65 0.80 0.35
N ARG A 213 15.67 1.98 -0.28
CA ARG A 213 15.98 2.16 -1.68
C ARG A 213 17.22 3.00 -1.88
N PHE A 214 18.08 2.57 -2.79
CA PHE A 214 19.27 3.33 -3.14
C PHE A 214 19.71 3.03 -4.57
N TYR A 215 20.41 3.99 -5.19
CA TYR A 215 21.13 3.75 -6.42
C TYR A 215 22.56 3.31 -6.13
N VAL A 216 23.05 2.37 -6.94
CA VAL A 216 24.47 1.98 -6.96
C VAL A 216 25.00 2.30 -8.35
N THR A 217 25.97 3.21 -8.45
CA THR A 217 26.70 3.46 -9.70
C THR A 217 28.06 2.79 -9.63
N ILE A 218 28.30 1.84 -10.53
CA ILE A 218 29.54 1.09 -10.67
C ILE A 218 30.29 1.65 -11.86
N ARG A 219 31.60 1.94 -11.70
CA ARG A 219 32.44 2.53 -12.75
C ARG A 219 33.68 1.67 -12.98
N GLY A 220 33.94 1.43 -14.25
CA GLY A 220 35.14 0.78 -14.78
C GLY A 220 35.69 1.57 -15.98
N ASN A 221 36.24 0.88 -16.97
CA ASN A 221 36.81 1.49 -18.17
C ASN A 221 36.03 1.10 -19.40
N ALA A 222 35.64 2.11 -20.21
CA ALA A 222 35.04 1.90 -21.52
C ALA A 222 36.16 1.74 -22.56
N ASP A 223 36.39 0.51 -22.99
CA ASP A 223 37.44 0.16 -23.93
C ASP A 223 36.90 -0.62 -25.14
N HIS A 224 37.70 -0.78 -26.18
CA HIS A 224 37.32 -1.54 -27.35
C HIS A 224 37.15 -3.04 -27.02
N SER A 225 35.96 -3.60 -27.26
CA SER A 225 35.61 -4.96 -26.86
C SER A 225 36.46 -6.07 -27.46
N GLY A 226 36.95 -5.90 -28.69
CA GLY A 226 37.80 -6.87 -29.38
C GLY A 226 39.30 -6.66 -29.17
N ALA A 227 39.74 -5.44 -28.84
CA ALA A 227 41.17 -5.12 -28.72
C ALA A 227 41.70 -5.23 -27.29
N THR A 228 40.82 -5.17 -26.28
CA THR A 228 41.22 -5.25 -24.86
C THR A 228 41.19 -6.68 -24.37
N PRO A 229 42.34 -7.28 -23.96
CA PRO A 229 42.41 -8.64 -23.39
C PRO A 229 41.56 -8.79 -22.15
N MET A 230 41.04 -10.01 -21.90
CA MET A 230 40.12 -10.28 -20.78
C MET A 230 40.69 -9.93 -19.39
N ASN A 231 41.98 -10.18 -19.19
CA ASN A 231 42.68 -9.92 -17.91
C ASN A 231 43.01 -8.45 -17.66
N LEU A 232 42.81 -7.56 -18.63
CA LEU A 232 43.04 -6.12 -18.52
C LEU A 232 41.75 -5.30 -18.45
N ARG A 233 40.58 -5.97 -18.41
CA ARG A 233 39.25 -5.33 -18.41
C ARG A 233 38.82 -4.92 -17.01
N HIS A 234 38.33 -3.71 -16.92
CA HIS A 234 37.56 -3.22 -15.78
C HIS A 234 36.10 -3.03 -16.20
N ASP A 235 35.43 -4.16 -16.50
CA ASP A 235 34.07 -4.21 -17.05
C ASP A 235 33.04 -3.97 -15.94
N ALA A 236 32.39 -2.79 -15.99
CA ALA A 236 31.39 -2.38 -15.01
C ALA A 236 30.14 -3.27 -15.05
N LEU A 237 29.72 -3.76 -16.24
CA LEU A 237 28.52 -4.59 -16.39
C LEU A 237 28.73 -6.00 -15.82
N CYS A 238 29.91 -6.58 -15.99
CA CYS A 238 30.25 -7.84 -15.34
C CYS A 238 30.31 -7.72 -13.81
N GLY A 239 30.74 -6.56 -13.28
CA GLY A 239 30.67 -6.24 -11.87
C GLY A 239 29.23 -6.11 -11.38
N ALA A 240 28.42 -5.33 -12.09
CA ALA A 240 27.00 -5.12 -11.80
C ALA A 240 26.19 -6.43 -11.82
N SER A 241 26.41 -7.30 -12.82
CA SER A 241 25.73 -8.59 -12.92
C SER A 241 25.99 -9.48 -11.69
N LYS A 242 27.25 -9.49 -11.21
CA LYS A 242 27.58 -10.21 -9.98
C LYS A 242 26.91 -9.61 -8.74
N ILE A 243 26.84 -8.29 -8.67
CA ILE A 243 26.14 -7.58 -7.57
C ILE A 243 24.65 -7.87 -7.59
N ILE A 244 24.00 -7.87 -8.76
CA ILE A 244 22.57 -8.21 -8.91
C ILE A 244 22.27 -9.61 -8.33
N LEU A 245 23.03 -10.61 -8.76
CA LEU A 245 22.86 -11.99 -8.26
C LEU A 245 23.18 -12.09 -6.76
N GLY A 246 24.19 -11.35 -6.26
CA GLY A 246 24.50 -11.32 -4.85
C GLY A 246 23.42 -10.67 -3.97
N ILE A 247 22.70 -9.67 -4.48
CA ILE A 247 21.57 -9.06 -3.78
C ILE A 247 20.43 -10.07 -3.63
N GLU A 248 20.10 -10.80 -4.70
CA GLU A 248 19.11 -11.88 -4.67
C GLU A 248 19.48 -12.98 -3.67
N GLU A 249 20.73 -13.45 -3.72
CA GLU A 249 21.23 -14.49 -2.84
C GLU A 249 21.20 -14.05 -1.36
N ILE A 250 21.73 -12.87 -1.05
CA ILE A 250 21.81 -12.34 0.33
C ILE A 250 20.40 -12.13 0.90
N ALA A 251 19.47 -11.58 0.11
CA ALA A 251 18.09 -11.40 0.56
C ALA A 251 17.40 -12.74 0.84
N SER A 252 17.62 -13.74 -0.04
CA SER A 252 17.04 -15.08 0.09
C SER A 252 17.55 -15.87 1.29
N MET A 253 18.73 -15.54 1.84
CA MET A 253 19.28 -16.18 3.05
C MET A 253 18.55 -15.75 4.34
N GLN A 254 17.79 -14.66 4.30
CA GLN A 254 17.04 -14.17 5.47
C GLN A 254 15.61 -14.67 5.42
N GLU A 255 15.34 -15.81 6.10
CA GLU A 255 14.03 -16.48 6.08
C GLU A 255 13.06 -15.93 7.15
N GLU A 256 13.57 -15.66 8.37
CA GLU A 256 12.73 -15.26 9.51
C GLU A 256 13.29 -14.06 10.28
N PRO A 257 12.67 -12.90 10.25
CA PRO A 257 11.59 -12.49 9.34
C PRO A 257 12.11 -12.33 7.89
N PRO A 258 11.27 -12.59 6.87
CA PRO A 258 11.72 -12.60 5.48
C PRO A 258 12.14 -11.20 5.00
N VAL A 259 13.14 -11.18 4.12
CA VAL A 259 13.58 -9.98 3.41
C VAL A 259 13.51 -10.25 1.91
N VAL A 260 12.95 -9.31 1.16
CA VAL A 260 12.97 -9.36 -0.31
C VAL A 260 13.91 -8.29 -0.85
N GLY A 261 14.73 -8.65 -1.85
CA GLY A 261 15.67 -7.76 -2.51
C GLY A 261 15.51 -7.80 -4.01
N THR A 262 15.37 -6.63 -4.63
CA THR A 262 15.15 -6.49 -6.07
C THR A 262 16.05 -5.43 -6.67
N VAL A 263 16.62 -5.71 -7.85
CA VAL A 263 17.24 -4.70 -8.70
C VAL A 263 16.32 -4.43 -9.88
N GLY A 264 15.53 -3.36 -9.76
CA GLY A 264 14.49 -3.00 -10.75
C GLY A 264 14.96 -2.05 -11.85
N VAL A 265 16.13 -1.43 -11.69
CA VAL A 265 16.70 -0.51 -12.69
C VAL A 265 18.13 -0.92 -13.04
N VAL A 266 18.43 -1.02 -14.32
CA VAL A 266 19.78 -1.27 -14.86
C VAL A 266 20.01 -0.34 -16.05
N GLU A 267 20.92 0.63 -15.88
CA GLU A 267 21.31 1.56 -16.95
C GLU A 267 22.79 1.33 -17.28
N VAL A 268 23.09 1.06 -18.56
CA VAL A 268 24.44 0.72 -19.03
C VAL A 268 25.00 1.82 -19.93
N THR A 269 26.21 2.27 -19.64
CA THR A 269 26.89 3.30 -20.44
C THR A 269 28.24 2.76 -20.96
N PRO A 270 28.53 2.89 -22.29
CA PRO A 270 27.75 3.54 -23.34
C PRO A 270 26.65 2.67 -23.96
N GLY A 271 26.50 1.39 -23.60
CA GLY A 271 25.45 0.51 -24.14
C GLY A 271 25.64 0.12 -25.59
N ALA A 272 26.90 -0.06 -26.05
CA ALA A 272 27.27 -0.43 -27.41
C ALA A 272 27.94 -1.81 -27.45
N MET A 273 27.61 -2.64 -28.43
CA MET A 273 28.10 -4.03 -28.54
C MET A 273 29.63 -4.16 -28.69
N ASN A 274 30.26 -3.15 -29.24
CA ASN A 274 31.72 -3.13 -29.52
C ASN A 274 32.52 -2.36 -28.47
N VAL A 275 31.91 -1.97 -27.34
CA VAL A 275 32.54 -1.23 -26.23
C VAL A 275 32.30 -1.97 -24.91
N ILE A 276 33.37 -2.16 -24.15
CA ILE A 276 33.27 -2.66 -22.75
C ILE A 276 32.52 -1.61 -21.93
N PRO A 277 31.46 -1.97 -21.18
CA PRO A 277 30.72 -1.01 -20.37
C PRO A 277 31.57 -0.32 -19.33
N GLY A 278 31.65 1.02 -19.40
CA GLY A 278 32.42 1.84 -18.50
C GLY A 278 31.65 2.25 -17.23
N ALA A 279 30.32 2.26 -17.28
CA ALA A 279 29.50 2.53 -16.08
C ALA A 279 28.18 1.78 -16.14
N VAL A 280 27.67 1.40 -14.95
CA VAL A 280 26.34 0.83 -14.77
C VAL A 280 25.69 1.45 -13.53
N LYS A 281 24.44 1.91 -13.68
CA LYS A 281 23.60 2.35 -12.56
C LYS A 281 22.55 1.29 -12.27
N LEU A 282 22.45 0.87 -11.00
CA LEU A 282 21.47 -0.08 -10.48
C LEU A 282 20.53 0.65 -9.54
N GLY A 283 19.22 0.38 -9.65
CA GLY A 283 18.23 0.78 -8.66
C GLY A 283 17.85 -0.41 -7.79
N VAL A 284 18.14 -0.33 -6.50
CA VAL A 284 17.97 -1.40 -5.51
C VAL A 284 16.81 -1.08 -4.59
N ASP A 285 15.93 -2.07 -4.35
CA ASP A 285 14.81 -2.03 -3.41
C ASP A 285 14.90 -3.25 -2.49
N ILE A 286 15.08 -3.02 -1.17
CA ILE A 286 15.16 -4.08 -0.14
C ILE A 286 14.07 -3.82 0.88
N ARG A 287 13.18 -4.82 1.10
CA ARG A 287 12.00 -4.69 1.97
C ARG A 287 11.92 -5.79 3.02
N SER A 288 11.42 -5.45 4.21
CA SER A 288 11.01 -6.39 5.26
C SER A 288 10.03 -5.73 6.23
N ILE A 289 9.26 -6.54 6.95
CA ILE A 289 8.48 -6.10 8.13
C ILE A 289 9.37 -5.85 9.35
N SER A 290 10.64 -6.29 9.32
CA SER A 290 11.61 -6.08 10.39
C SER A 290 12.70 -5.10 9.95
N LYS A 291 12.74 -3.94 10.59
CA LYS A 291 13.81 -2.96 10.39
C LYS A 291 15.20 -3.57 10.65
N VAL A 292 15.31 -4.44 11.67
CA VAL A 292 16.59 -5.08 12.04
C VAL A 292 17.05 -6.03 10.95
N ALA A 293 16.19 -6.94 10.48
CA ALA A 293 16.50 -7.89 9.42
C ALA A 293 16.84 -7.16 8.11
N ARG A 294 16.02 -6.16 7.72
CA ARG A 294 16.29 -5.35 6.53
C ARG A 294 17.65 -4.66 6.59
N ASN A 295 17.96 -3.98 7.70
CA ASN A 295 19.21 -3.27 7.85
C ASN A 295 20.42 -4.21 7.84
N SER A 296 20.28 -5.43 8.39
CA SER A 296 21.32 -6.47 8.32
C SER A 296 21.59 -6.87 6.87
N VAL A 297 20.55 -7.16 6.10
CA VAL A 297 20.66 -7.50 4.67
C VAL A 297 21.27 -6.33 3.88
N VAL A 298 20.81 -5.10 4.11
CA VAL A 298 21.36 -3.90 3.45
C VAL A 298 22.86 -3.75 3.75
N THR A 299 23.29 -4.00 4.98
CA THR A 299 24.72 -3.96 5.37
C THR A 299 25.50 -5.01 4.58
N LEU A 300 25.06 -6.26 4.57
CA LEU A 300 25.71 -7.34 3.80
C LEU A 300 25.76 -7.04 2.30
N VAL A 301 24.71 -6.46 1.75
CA VAL A 301 24.67 -6.04 0.34
C VAL A 301 25.71 -4.95 0.06
N LYS A 302 25.82 -3.94 0.92
CA LYS A 302 26.82 -2.86 0.77
C LYS A 302 28.26 -3.42 0.87
N GLU A 303 28.53 -4.32 1.80
CA GLU A 303 29.83 -5.02 1.91
C GLU A 303 30.11 -5.89 0.67
N PHE A 304 29.11 -6.58 0.15
CA PHE A 304 29.27 -7.39 -1.08
C PHE A 304 29.55 -6.53 -2.32
N ILE A 305 28.95 -5.34 -2.41
CA ILE A 305 29.24 -4.36 -3.47
C ILE A 305 30.71 -3.94 -3.38
N GLU A 306 31.20 -3.55 -2.19
CA GLU A 306 32.57 -3.15 -1.95
C GLU A 306 33.57 -4.25 -2.35
N ILE A 307 33.41 -5.45 -1.81
CA ILE A 307 34.26 -6.61 -2.11
C ILE A 307 34.27 -6.93 -3.61
N THR A 308 33.10 -6.83 -4.28
CA THR A 308 33.01 -7.11 -5.71
C THR A 308 33.70 -6.05 -6.54
N ALA A 309 33.57 -4.78 -6.18
CA ALA A 309 34.21 -3.66 -6.83
C ALA A 309 35.74 -3.77 -6.70
N GLU A 310 36.25 -3.98 -5.49
CA GLU A 310 37.69 -4.14 -5.24
C GLU A 310 38.32 -5.29 -6.04
N LYS A 311 37.69 -6.50 -5.98
CA LYS A 311 38.18 -7.69 -6.70
C LYS A 311 38.25 -7.51 -8.20
N ARG A 312 37.47 -6.59 -8.77
CA ARG A 312 37.38 -6.33 -10.20
C ARG A 312 38.06 -5.04 -10.63
N GLY A 313 38.69 -4.29 -9.70
CA GLY A 313 39.30 -2.99 -9.96
C GLY A 313 38.29 -1.93 -10.42
N LEU A 314 37.08 -1.97 -9.84
CA LEU A 314 36.00 -1.03 -10.11
C LEU A 314 35.85 -0.02 -8.98
N SER A 315 35.32 1.16 -9.26
CA SER A 315 34.83 2.08 -8.24
C SER A 315 33.32 2.06 -8.17
N TYR A 316 32.75 2.49 -7.03
CA TYR A 316 31.31 2.56 -6.85
C TYR A 316 30.89 3.78 -6.00
N THR A 317 29.64 4.19 -6.17
CA THR A 317 28.95 5.14 -5.27
C THR A 317 27.58 4.58 -4.93
N ILE A 318 27.11 4.83 -3.68
CA ILE A 318 25.76 4.48 -3.22
C ILE A 318 25.05 5.78 -2.85
N GLU A 319 23.89 6.01 -3.48
CA GLU A 319 23.07 7.20 -3.29
C GLU A 319 21.72 6.78 -2.68
N PRO A 320 21.40 7.11 -1.41
CA PRO A 320 20.13 6.76 -0.81
C PRO A 320 18.97 7.50 -1.50
N ILE A 321 17.83 6.82 -1.65
CA ILE A 321 16.58 7.38 -2.23
C ILE A 321 15.52 7.49 -1.13
N ALA A 322 15.26 6.40 -0.40
CA ALA A 322 14.23 6.32 0.62
C ALA A 322 14.60 5.28 1.68
N GLN A 323 14.19 5.54 2.91
CA GLN A 323 14.29 4.62 4.03
C GLN A 323 13.03 4.76 4.88
N ASP A 324 11.99 4.00 4.54
CA ASP A 324 10.74 4.00 5.27
C ASP A 324 10.80 3.06 6.49
N HIS A 325 9.83 3.20 7.40
CA HIS A 325 9.76 2.37 8.60
C HIS A 325 8.68 1.30 8.42
N PRO A 326 9.02 0.00 8.60
CA PRO A 326 8.01 -1.05 8.65
C PRO A 326 7.19 -0.92 9.92
N VAL A 327 5.93 -1.29 9.85
CA VAL A 327 5.01 -1.28 11.00
C VAL A 327 4.46 -2.68 11.26
N ALA A 328 4.32 -3.05 12.54
CA ALA A 328 3.69 -4.30 12.93
C ALA A 328 2.19 -4.06 13.18
N MET A 329 1.36 -5.03 12.80
CA MET A 329 -0.03 -5.03 13.20
C MET A 329 -0.16 -5.36 14.68
N HIS A 330 -1.19 -4.80 15.32
CA HIS A 330 -1.38 -4.95 16.76
C HIS A 330 -1.77 -6.42 17.11
N PRO A 331 -1.08 -7.08 18.07
CA PRO A 331 -1.34 -8.49 18.39
C PRO A 331 -2.80 -8.80 18.76
N ALA A 332 -3.48 -7.87 19.45
CA ALA A 332 -4.90 -8.05 19.77
C ALA A 332 -5.76 -8.01 18.51
N MET A 333 -5.45 -7.13 17.53
CA MET A 333 -6.19 -7.08 16.27
C MET A 333 -5.98 -8.34 15.44
N ILE A 334 -4.76 -8.88 15.41
CA ILE A 334 -4.48 -10.17 14.76
C ILE A 334 -5.34 -11.28 15.38
N ARG A 335 -5.42 -11.36 16.72
CA ARG A 335 -6.28 -12.34 17.40
C ARG A 335 -7.77 -12.16 17.10
N GLU A 336 -8.27 -10.91 17.12
CA GLU A 336 -9.67 -10.61 16.80
C GLU A 336 -10.04 -11.01 15.37
N ILE A 337 -9.17 -10.74 14.40
CA ILE A 337 -9.35 -11.16 13.01
C ILE A 337 -9.30 -12.68 12.92
N GLU A 338 -8.36 -13.35 13.60
CA GLU A 338 -8.23 -14.81 13.60
C GLU A 338 -9.49 -15.48 14.17
N GLU A 339 -10.05 -14.98 15.26
CA GLU A 339 -11.31 -15.47 15.84
C GLU A 339 -12.49 -15.28 14.87
N ALA A 340 -12.55 -14.14 14.20
CA ALA A 340 -13.56 -13.86 13.18
C ALA A 340 -13.46 -14.85 12.00
N VAL A 341 -12.26 -15.06 11.46
CA VAL A 341 -12.02 -16.02 10.38
C VAL A 341 -12.43 -17.44 10.78
N LYS A 342 -12.06 -17.89 11.98
CA LYS A 342 -12.47 -19.20 12.51
C LYS A 342 -13.98 -19.32 12.66
N SER A 343 -14.67 -18.23 13.03
CA SER A 343 -16.13 -18.22 13.17
C SER A 343 -16.87 -18.28 11.83
N VAL A 344 -16.28 -17.71 10.77
CA VAL A 344 -16.77 -17.82 9.39
C VAL A 344 -16.48 -19.21 8.81
N GLY A 345 -15.39 -19.86 9.24
CA GLY A 345 -15.04 -21.23 8.86
C GLY A 345 -14.31 -21.30 7.50
N VAL A 346 -13.51 -20.29 7.18
CA VAL A 346 -12.70 -20.25 5.94
C VAL A 346 -11.23 -20.53 6.21
N GLU A 347 -10.53 -21.00 5.17
CA GLU A 347 -9.09 -21.26 5.24
C GLU A 347 -8.30 -19.94 5.29
N TYR A 348 -7.30 -19.89 6.13
CA TYR A 348 -6.49 -18.68 6.33
C TYR A 348 -5.02 -18.98 6.63
N MET A 349 -4.20 -17.95 6.53
CA MET A 349 -2.83 -17.92 7.03
C MET A 349 -2.46 -16.53 7.55
N THR A 350 -1.42 -16.47 8.38
CA THR A 350 -0.78 -15.19 8.75
C THR A 350 0.32 -14.88 7.75
N MET A 351 0.44 -13.60 7.35
CA MET A 351 1.43 -13.19 6.35
C MET A 351 1.77 -11.70 6.48
N PRO A 352 2.95 -11.26 6.00
CA PRO A 352 3.26 -9.85 5.89
C PRO A 352 2.61 -9.22 4.66
N SER A 353 2.40 -7.89 4.67
CA SER A 353 2.22 -7.13 3.44
C SER A 353 3.56 -6.69 2.87
N GLY A 354 3.78 -6.95 1.59
CA GLY A 354 4.92 -6.44 0.81
C GLY A 354 4.70 -5.03 0.26
N ALA A 355 3.45 -4.56 0.21
CA ALA A 355 3.04 -3.23 -0.25
C ALA A 355 2.78 -2.28 0.93
N GLY A 356 2.87 -0.96 0.69
CA GLY A 356 2.41 0.05 1.64
C GLY A 356 0.89 0.19 1.59
N HIS A 357 0.28 0.60 2.69
CA HIS A 357 -1.17 0.83 2.82
C HIS A 357 -1.44 1.98 3.79
N ASP A 358 -2.63 2.56 3.74
CA ASP A 358 -3.06 3.61 4.67
C ASP A 358 -2.99 3.16 6.14
N ALA A 359 -3.18 1.86 6.39
CA ALA A 359 -3.03 1.23 7.71
C ALA A 359 -1.68 1.51 8.39
N MET A 360 -0.60 1.81 7.63
CA MET A 360 0.73 2.10 8.20
C MET A 360 0.67 3.27 9.18
N HIS A 361 0.00 4.36 8.81
CA HIS A 361 -0.06 5.58 9.60
C HIS A 361 -0.96 5.44 10.83
N TRP A 362 -1.95 4.55 10.76
CA TRP A 362 -2.81 4.24 11.90
C TRP A 362 -2.15 3.26 12.87
N ALA A 363 -1.36 2.30 12.38
CA ALA A 363 -0.68 1.29 13.21
C ALA A 363 0.32 1.88 14.21
N GLU A 364 0.89 3.06 13.91
CA GLU A 364 1.76 3.77 14.83
C GLU A 364 1.02 4.43 16.01
N ALA A 365 -0.29 4.61 15.90
CA ALA A 365 -1.08 5.39 16.85
C ALA A 365 -2.15 4.60 17.57
N VAL A 366 -2.78 3.62 16.91
CA VAL A 366 -3.90 2.87 17.45
C VAL A 366 -3.79 1.38 17.09
N PRO A 367 -4.44 0.49 17.86
CA PRO A 367 -4.55 -0.91 17.49
C PRO A 367 -5.10 -1.07 16.07
N THR A 368 -4.24 -1.55 15.15
CA THR A 368 -4.54 -1.67 13.73
C THR A 368 -4.38 -3.11 13.27
N GLY A 369 -5.27 -3.56 12.38
CA GLY A 369 -5.23 -4.86 11.73
C GLY A 369 -5.60 -4.78 10.27
N MET A 370 -5.09 -5.73 9.47
CA MET A 370 -5.43 -5.85 8.05
C MET A 370 -5.82 -7.27 7.67
N ILE A 371 -6.75 -7.36 6.73
CA ILE A 371 -7.27 -8.59 6.15
C ILE A 371 -6.95 -8.59 4.67
N PHE A 372 -6.27 -9.63 4.17
CA PHE A 372 -6.06 -9.85 2.75
C PHE A 372 -7.03 -10.87 2.19
N ILE A 373 -7.43 -10.65 0.94
CA ILE A 373 -8.10 -11.63 0.08
C ILE A 373 -7.22 -11.89 -1.16
N PRO A 374 -7.37 -13.06 -1.81
CA PRO A 374 -6.58 -13.38 -2.99
C PRO A 374 -6.85 -12.41 -4.15
N CYS A 375 -5.84 -12.22 -4.99
CA CYS A 375 -6.00 -11.64 -6.33
C CYS A 375 -5.40 -12.60 -7.36
N ARG A 376 -6.07 -12.73 -8.50
CA ARG A 376 -5.75 -13.70 -9.54
C ARG A 376 -4.32 -13.51 -10.05
N ASP A 377 -3.52 -14.58 -10.07
CA ASP A 377 -2.11 -14.59 -10.47
C ASP A 377 -1.22 -13.60 -9.66
N GLY A 378 -1.71 -13.05 -8.56
CA GLY A 378 -1.05 -12.01 -7.79
C GLY A 378 -0.89 -10.69 -8.53
N ILE A 379 -1.69 -10.48 -9.58
CA ILE A 379 -1.60 -9.28 -10.43
C ILE A 379 -2.28 -8.11 -9.72
N SER A 380 -1.52 -7.01 -9.54
CA SER A 380 -2.03 -5.70 -9.15
C SER A 380 -1.31 -4.60 -9.92
N HIS A 381 -1.82 -3.35 -9.86
CA HIS A 381 -1.34 -2.21 -10.63
C HIS A 381 -1.31 -2.48 -12.15
N ASN A 382 -2.30 -3.21 -12.64
CA ASN A 382 -2.37 -3.71 -14.01
C ASN A 382 -3.84 -3.86 -14.44
N PRO A 383 -4.18 -3.62 -15.72
CA PRO A 383 -5.54 -3.84 -16.24
C PRO A 383 -6.08 -5.26 -16.07
N ALA A 384 -5.20 -6.25 -15.92
CA ALA A 384 -5.58 -7.65 -15.71
C ALA A 384 -5.81 -8.02 -14.22
N GLU A 385 -5.71 -7.07 -13.31
CA GLU A 385 -6.01 -7.27 -11.88
C GLU A 385 -7.43 -7.78 -11.70
N PHE A 386 -7.59 -8.82 -10.90
CA PHE A 386 -8.89 -9.40 -10.62
C PHE A 386 -8.94 -10.08 -9.26
N ALA A 387 -10.00 -9.84 -8.51
CA ALA A 387 -10.35 -10.57 -7.30
C ALA A 387 -11.70 -11.26 -7.49
N GLU A 388 -11.81 -12.52 -7.06
CA GLU A 388 -13.06 -13.26 -7.15
C GLU A 388 -14.10 -12.66 -6.19
N MET A 389 -15.32 -12.47 -6.67
CA MET A 389 -16.37 -11.87 -5.85
C MET A 389 -16.69 -12.73 -4.61
N ASP A 390 -16.51 -14.04 -4.68
CA ASP A 390 -16.73 -14.93 -3.55
C ASP A 390 -15.66 -14.72 -2.46
N ASP A 391 -14.41 -14.43 -2.82
CA ASP A 391 -13.36 -14.06 -1.86
C ASP A 391 -13.62 -12.68 -1.23
N ILE A 392 -14.11 -11.73 -2.03
CA ILE A 392 -14.54 -10.40 -1.52
C ILE A 392 -15.67 -10.55 -0.50
N VAL A 393 -16.67 -11.37 -0.79
CA VAL A 393 -17.79 -11.65 0.14
C VAL A 393 -17.27 -12.29 1.42
N MET A 394 -16.37 -13.29 1.34
CA MET A 394 -15.79 -13.94 2.52
C MET A 394 -14.95 -12.95 3.35
N GLY A 395 -14.14 -12.12 2.69
CA GLY A 395 -13.41 -11.04 3.37
C GLY A 395 -14.33 -10.04 4.08
N ALA A 396 -15.42 -9.65 3.42
CA ALA A 396 -16.43 -8.76 4.02
C ALA A 396 -17.19 -9.43 5.18
N GLU A 397 -17.45 -10.75 5.14
CA GLU A 397 -18.04 -11.48 6.27
C GLU A 397 -17.11 -11.53 7.47
N VAL A 398 -15.80 -11.73 7.25
CA VAL A 398 -14.81 -11.64 8.32
C VAL A 398 -14.78 -10.23 8.90
N LEU A 399 -14.75 -9.20 8.05
CA LEU A 399 -14.77 -7.80 8.47
C LEU A 399 -16.04 -7.47 9.27
N ASP A 400 -17.23 -7.98 8.88
CA ASP A 400 -18.50 -7.81 9.61
C ASP A 400 -18.38 -8.35 11.04
N LYS A 401 -17.78 -9.54 11.22
CA LYS A 401 -17.55 -10.12 12.57
C LYS A 401 -16.60 -9.27 13.40
N VAL A 402 -15.51 -8.81 12.79
CA VAL A 402 -14.52 -7.95 13.46
C VAL A 402 -15.17 -6.64 13.91
N LEU A 403 -15.85 -5.91 13.00
CA LEU A 403 -16.46 -4.62 13.34
C LEU A 403 -17.57 -4.74 14.37
N ARG A 404 -18.44 -5.75 14.28
CA ARG A 404 -19.48 -5.99 15.30
C ARG A 404 -18.84 -6.18 16.66
N LYS A 405 -17.81 -7.01 16.78
CA LYS A 405 -17.13 -7.26 18.06
C LYS A 405 -16.42 -6.02 18.59
N LEU A 406 -15.63 -5.34 17.76
CA LEU A 406 -14.89 -4.14 18.16
C LEU A 406 -15.79 -2.96 18.53
N SER A 407 -17.00 -2.89 17.99
CA SER A 407 -17.95 -1.82 18.28
C SER A 407 -18.70 -1.98 19.63
N LEU A 408 -18.46 -3.06 20.37
CA LEU A 408 -18.96 -3.22 21.75
C LEU A 408 -17.99 -2.60 22.76
N GLU A 409 -18.52 -1.93 23.79
CA GLU A 409 -17.72 -1.27 24.84
C GLU A 409 -16.89 -2.27 25.64
N GLU A 410 -17.41 -3.47 25.86
CA GLU A 410 -16.74 -4.55 26.61
C GLU A 410 -15.49 -5.12 25.91
N THR A 411 -15.36 -4.95 24.60
CA THR A 411 -14.20 -5.44 23.82
C THR A 411 -12.98 -4.57 24.06
N LYS A 412 -11.98 -5.12 24.75
CA LYS A 412 -10.71 -4.44 25.04
C LYS A 412 -9.58 -5.04 24.21
N LEU A 413 -8.81 -4.17 23.55
CA LEU A 413 -7.61 -4.52 22.78
C LEU A 413 -6.37 -4.43 23.69
N VAL A 414 -6.09 -5.53 24.43
CA VAL A 414 -4.94 -5.65 25.36
C VAL A 414 -3.95 -6.69 24.85
#